data_ed6e70d2ce3293bb0a72975468177c58
#
_entry.id   ed6e70d2ce3293bb0a72975468177c58
#
_cell.length_a   1.000
_cell.length_b   1.000
_cell.length_c   1.000
_cell.angle_alpha   90.00
_cell.angle_beta   90.00
_cell.angle_gamma   90.00
#
_symmetry.space_group_name_H-M   'P 1'
#
loop_
_entity.id
_entity.type
_entity.pdbx_description
1 polymer ?
#
loop_
_entity_poly.entity_id
_entity_poly.type
_entity_poly.pdbx_seq_one_letter_code
_entity_poly.pdbx_strand_id
1 'polypeptide(L)'
;MTEQCALLGVPRASWYYQPVPPSPTTQELLDRLDEQYTRTPFYGSRRMTAWLRSVGYPVNRKRVRRLLQLLGLETIYPKPKTSTPAPGHRIYPYLLRGLPITHADQVWSADITYIRLAQGWVYLVAILDWYSRYVVTWEVSNSLDSAFCVAALERALTQTQPGIFNTDQGGQCTSQEFTGRLRAAQVRISMDGRGRALDNVFVERLWRSVKYEEVYLKSYETVPVAIQSLGEYFRFYNEERLHQALGYRTPAAVYQDRPSTPVGHA
;
A
#
# COMPACT_ATOMS: atom_id res chain seq x y z
N MET A 1 36.62 -7.11 -40.50
CA MET A 1 36.38 -7.79 -39.18
C MET A 1 36.98 -7.04 -38.00
N THR A 2 38.29 -6.69 -38.00
CA THR A 2 38.92 -5.98 -36.88
C THR A 2 38.31 -4.58 -36.65
N GLU A 3 38.09 -3.82 -37.71
CA GLU A 3 37.42 -2.50 -37.65
C GLU A 3 35.97 -2.61 -37.26
N GLN A 4 35.24 -3.63 -37.73
CA GLN A 4 33.85 -3.87 -37.35
C GLN A 4 33.70 -4.21 -35.84
N CYS A 5 34.61 -5.03 -35.30
CA CYS A 5 34.67 -5.33 -33.88
C CYS A 5 34.97 -4.07 -33.04
N ALA A 6 35.87 -3.21 -33.54
CA ALA A 6 36.19 -1.95 -32.88
C ALA A 6 34.99 -0.97 -32.87
N LEU A 7 34.26 -0.85 -33.97
CA LEU A 7 33.05 -0.02 -34.08
C LEU A 7 31.91 -0.49 -33.16
N LEU A 8 31.78 -1.80 -32.98
CA LEU A 8 30.74 -2.40 -32.11
C LEU A 8 31.18 -2.51 -30.66
N GLY A 9 32.41 -2.13 -30.31
CA GLY A 9 32.95 -2.30 -28.96
C GLY A 9 33.04 -3.76 -28.49
N VAL A 10 33.07 -4.74 -29.41
CA VAL A 10 33.07 -6.16 -29.10
C VAL A 10 34.49 -6.73 -29.29
N PRO A 11 35.07 -7.43 -28.29
CA PRO A 11 36.33 -8.12 -28.46
C PRO A 11 36.27 -9.13 -29.62
N ARG A 12 37.31 -9.16 -30.49
CA ARG A 12 37.39 -10.08 -31.64
C ARG A 12 37.24 -11.56 -31.21
N ALA A 13 37.76 -11.93 -30.03
CA ALA A 13 37.62 -13.27 -29.48
C ALA A 13 36.15 -13.64 -29.21
N SER A 14 35.32 -12.68 -28.79
CA SER A 14 33.90 -12.89 -28.56
C SER A 14 33.12 -13.09 -29.86
N TRP A 15 33.57 -12.49 -30.97
CA TRP A 15 32.94 -12.68 -32.27
C TRP A 15 33.14 -14.11 -32.82
N TYR A 16 34.30 -14.69 -32.58
CA TYR A 16 34.61 -16.06 -33.05
C TYR A 16 34.28 -17.12 -32.00
N TYR A 17 33.77 -16.72 -30.81
CA TYR A 17 33.39 -17.66 -29.78
C TYR A 17 32.19 -18.51 -30.21
N GLN A 18 32.42 -19.81 -30.33
CA GLN A 18 31.33 -20.77 -30.50
C GLN A 18 30.97 -21.34 -29.13
N PRO A 19 29.69 -21.20 -28.69
CA PRO A 19 29.27 -21.79 -27.43
C PRO A 19 29.47 -23.29 -27.44
N VAL A 20 30.16 -23.81 -26.43
CA VAL A 20 30.27 -25.25 -26.22
C VAL A 20 28.94 -25.75 -25.67
N PRO A 21 28.31 -26.76 -26.29
CA PRO A 21 27.07 -27.33 -25.79
C PRO A 21 27.26 -27.88 -24.38
N PRO A 22 26.21 -27.87 -23.55
CA PRO A 22 26.27 -28.44 -22.20
C PRO A 22 26.72 -29.90 -22.24
N SER A 23 27.52 -30.32 -21.26
CA SER A 23 27.84 -31.75 -21.12
C SER A 23 26.56 -32.56 -20.86
N PRO A 24 26.50 -33.86 -21.22
CA PRO A 24 25.35 -34.71 -20.99
C PRO A 24 24.80 -34.61 -19.52
N THR A 25 25.74 -34.65 -18.57
CA THR A 25 25.38 -34.48 -17.13
C THR A 25 24.79 -33.09 -16.82
N THR A 26 25.23 -32.04 -17.52
CA THR A 26 24.69 -30.71 -17.31
C THR A 26 23.30 -30.58 -17.94
N GLN A 27 23.10 -31.19 -19.13
CA GLN A 27 21.80 -31.24 -19.78
C GLN A 27 20.77 -31.98 -18.90
N GLU A 28 21.15 -33.15 -18.38
CA GLU A 28 20.27 -33.89 -17.44
C GLU A 28 19.87 -33.07 -16.20
N LEU A 29 20.80 -32.30 -15.64
CA LEU A 29 20.51 -31.42 -14.53
C LEU A 29 19.55 -30.25 -14.90
N LEU A 30 19.68 -29.72 -16.13
CA LEU A 30 18.75 -28.68 -16.64
C LEU A 30 17.35 -29.26 -16.79
N ASP A 31 17.20 -30.43 -17.41
CA ASP A 31 15.92 -31.09 -17.63
C ASP A 31 15.21 -31.39 -16.29
N ARG A 32 15.97 -31.93 -15.33
CA ARG A 32 15.47 -32.20 -13.97
C ARG A 32 15.03 -30.94 -13.22
N LEU A 33 15.81 -29.85 -13.36
CA LEU A 33 15.47 -28.59 -12.72
C LEU A 33 14.21 -27.96 -13.32
N ASP A 34 14.03 -28.06 -14.64
CA ASP A 34 12.86 -27.57 -15.34
C ASP A 34 11.61 -28.36 -14.94
N GLU A 35 11.68 -29.70 -14.97
CA GLU A 35 10.60 -30.57 -14.52
C GLU A 35 10.18 -30.26 -13.07
N GLN A 36 11.16 -30.17 -12.16
CA GLN A 36 10.86 -29.89 -10.74
C GLN A 36 10.34 -28.48 -10.54
N TYR A 37 10.83 -27.50 -11.29
CA TYR A 37 10.32 -26.14 -11.21
C TYR A 37 8.86 -26.06 -11.64
N THR A 38 8.48 -26.75 -12.70
CA THR A 38 7.09 -26.82 -13.16
C THR A 38 6.15 -27.35 -12.05
N ARG A 39 6.61 -28.30 -11.25
CA ARG A 39 5.86 -28.87 -10.12
C ARG A 39 5.89 -28.00 -8.88
N THR A 40 6.98 -27.29 -8.63
CA THR A 40 7.20 -26.48 -7.42
C THR A 40 7.86 -25.14 -7.71
N PRO A 41 7.16 -24.21 -8.40
CA PRO A 41 7.74 -22.94 -8.85
C PRO A 41 8.18 -22.01 -7.69
N PHE A 42 7.76 -22.32 -6.48
CA PHE A 42 8.14 -21.63 -5.24
C PHE A 42 9.43 -22.19 -4.60
N TYR A 43 10.08 -23.20 -5.21
CA TYR A 43 11.37 -23.72 -4.72
C TYR A 43 12.52 -22.82 -5.20
N GLY A 44 13.19 -22.18 -4.23
CA GLY A 44 14.43 -21.44 -4.51
C GLY A 44 15.65 -22.35 -4.60
N SER A 45 16.79 -21.79 -4.96
CA SER A 45 18.05 -22.53 -5.16
C SER A 45 18.45 -23.43 -3.98
N ARG A 46 18.06 -23.11 -2.73
CA ARG A 46 18.34 -23.96 -1.56
C ARG A 46 17.51 -25.26 -1.60
N ARG A 47 16.19 -25.15 -1.81
CA ARG A 47 15.28 -26.30 -1.88
C ARG A 47 15.55 -27.14 -3.12
N MET A 48 15.82 -26.54 -4.28
CA MET A 48 16.22 -27.25 -5.49
C MET A 48 17.52 -28.02 -5.30
N THR A 49 18.51 -27.47 -4.58
CA THR A 49 19.75 -28.19 -4.26
C THR A 49 19.49 -29.39 -3.35
N ALA A 50 18.66 -29.22 -2.33
CA ALA A 50 18.30 -30.30 -1.42
C ALA A 50 17.55 -31.41 -2.15
N TRP A 51 16.60 -31.07 -3.01
CA TRP A 51 15.88 -32.03 -3.83
C TRP A 51 16.78 -32.77 -4.80
N LEU A 52 17.66 -32.11 -5.56
CA LEU A 52 18.61 -32.80 -6.44
C LEU A 52 19.49 -33.79 -5.68
N ARG A 53 19.93 -33.44 -4.48
CA ARG A 53 20.71 -34.37 -3.63
C ARG A 53 19.88 -35.58 -3.16
N SER A 54 18.59 -35.39 -2.86
CA SER A 54 17.72 -36.50 -2.45
C SER A 54 17.44 -37.47 -3.59
N VAL A 55 17.54 -37.03 -4.84
CA VAL A 55 17.42 -37.90 -6.05
C VAL A 55 18.77 -38.34 -6.63
N GLY A 56 19.86 -38.22 -5.84
CA GLY A 56 21.15 -38.81 -6.16
C GLY A 56 22.15 -37.95 -6.89
N TYR A 57 21.88 -36.63 -7.07
CA TYR A 57 22.81 -35.70 -7.74
C TYR A 57 23.65 -34.90 -6.73
N PRO A 58 24.96 -35.18 -6.54
CA PRO A 58 25.82 -34.47 -5.60
C PRO A 58 26.21 -33.09 -6.16
N VAL A 59 25.32 -32.13 -6.09
CA VAL A 59 25.52 -30.78 -6.61
C VAL A 59 25.64 -29.74 -5.47
N ASN A 60 26.39 -28.68 -5.71
CA ASN A 60 26.43 -27.54 -4.80
C ASN A 60 25.44 -26.43 -5.24
N ARG A 61 25.06 -25.60 -4.28
CA ARG A 61 24.10 -24.50 -4.50
C ARG A 61 24.55 -23.51 -5.57
N LYS A 62 25.85 -23.23 -5.70
CA LYS A 62 26.37 -22.29 -6.71
C LYS A 62 26.08 -22.80 -8.13
N ARG A 63 26.29 -24.12 -8.37
CA ARG A 63 25.98 -24.75 -9.65
C ARG A 63 24.47 -24.69 -9.93
N VAL A 64 23.63 -25.06 -8.98
CA VAL A 64 22.16 -25.03 -9.14
C VAL A 64 21.67 -23.61 -9.44
N ARG A 65 22.18 -22.59 -8.74
CA ARG A 65 21.83 -21.20 -9.02
C ARG A 65 22.16 -20.78 -10.45
N ARG A 66 23.35 -21.15 -10.93
CA ARG A 66 23.78 -20.87 -12.33
C ARG A 66 22.87 -21.55 -13.34
N LEU A 67 22.50 -22.84 -13.10
CA LEU A 67 21.63 -23.58 -13.99
C LEU A 67 20.20 -23.00 -14.04
N LEU A 68 19.64 -22.60 -12.89
CA LEU A 68 18.35 -21.90 -12.85
C LEU A 68 18.38 -20.56 -13.62
N GLN A 69 19.49 -19.81 -13.52
CA GLN A 69 19.68 -18.59 -14.30
C GLN A 69 19.80 -18.88 -15.82
N LEU A 70 20.47 -19.96 -16.19
CA LEU A 70 20.59 -20.37 -17.60
C LEU A 70 19.21 -20.75 -18.18
N LEU A 71 18.32 -21.36 -17.39
CA LEU A 71 16.96 -21.68 -17.77
C LEU A 71 16.02 -20.45 -17.71
N GLY A 72 16.48 -19.30 -17.21
CA GLY A 72 15.62 -18.13 -17.00
C GLY A 72 14.58 -18.32 -15.90
N LEU A 73 14.79 -19.29 -15.01
CA LEU A 73 13.83 -19.64 -13.95
C LEU A 73 14.04 -18.80 -12.69
N GLU A 74 13.02 -18.03 -12.32
CA GLU A 74 12.96 -17.28 -11.06
C GLU A 74 11.91 -17.87 -10.12
N THR A 75 12.28 -18.00 -8.84
CA THR A 75 11.36 -18.49 -7.81
C THR A 75 10.17 -17.55 -7.66
N ILE A 76 8.96 -18.11 -7.70
CA ILE A 76 7.73 -17.37 -7.43
C ILE A 76 7.60 -17.14 -5.92
N TYR A 77 7.75 -15.89 -5.48
CA TYR A 77 7.51 -15.47 -4.11
C TYR A 77 7.07 -13.99 -4.08
N PRO A 78 6.33 -13.56 -3.06
CA PRO A 78 6.00 -12.15 -2.90
C PRO A 78 7.27 -11.32 -2.75
N LYS A 79 7.49 -10.35 -3.64
CA LYS A 79 8.65 -9.46 -3.56
C LYS A 79 8.42 -8.44 -2.43
N PRO A 80 9.41 -8.18 -1.55
CA PRO A 80 9.23 -7.32 -0.37
C PRO A 80 9.07 -5.82 -0.69
N LYS A 81 9.22 -5.41 -1.95
CA LYS A 81 9.07 -4.01 -2.40
C LYS A 81 8.19 -3.98 -3.63
N THR A 82 6.96 -3.54 -3.45
CA THR A 82 5.98 -3.34 -4.53
C THR A 82 5.96 -1.90 -5.05
N SER A 83 6.58 -0.94 -4.34
CA SER A 83 6.59 0.48 -4.71
C SER A 83 7.99 1.08 -4.54
N THR A 84 8.42 1.85 -5.53
CA THR A 84 9.64 2.68 -5.48
C THR A 84 9.18 4.13 -5.32
N PRO A 85 9.68 4.89 -4.31
CA PRO A 85 9.36 6.31 -4.19
C PRO A 85 9.73 7.08 -5.46
N ALA A 86 8.86 7.97 -5.92
CA ALA A 86 9.16 8.83 -7.05
C ALA A 86 10.33 9.78 -6.72
N PRO A 87 11.21 10.11 -7.67
CA PRO A 87 12.24 11.12 -7.47
C PRO A 87 11.60 12.47 -7.08
N GLY A 88 12.11 13.10 -6.01
CA GLY A 88 11.57 14.37 -5.52
C GLY A 88 10.42 14.25 -4.51
N HIS A 89 10.09 13.07 -4.05
CA HIS A 89 9.07 12.82 -3.02
C HIS A 89 9.43 13.53 -1.71
N ARG A 90 8.62 14.51 -1.32
CA ARG A 90 8.84 15.27 -0.07
C ARG A 90 8.23 14.51 1.10
N ILE A 91 9.06 14.10 2.06
CA ILE A 91 8.62 13.53 3.34
C ILE A 91 8.49 14.67 4.35
N TYR A 92 7.36 14.72 5.04
CA TYR A 92 7.10 15.68 6.10
C TYR A 92 7.41 15.05 7.47
N PRO A 93 7.78 15.86 8.48
CA PRO A 93 8.05 15.35 9.81
C PRO A 93 6.78 14.86 10.50
N TYR A 94 6.93 13.88 11.42
CA TYR A 94 5.83 13.43 12.27
C TYR A 94 5.60 14.43 13.42
N LEU A 95 4.43 15.06 13.44
CA LEU A 95 4.11 16.17 14.35
C LEU A 95 3.30 15.74 15.58
N LEU A 96 2.89 14.47 15.69
CA LEU A 96 1.88 14.03 16.66
C LEU A 96 2.48 13.39 17.92
N ARG A 97 3.82 13.27 18.01
CA ARG A 97 4.44 12.64 19.18
C ARG A 97 4.18 13.45 20.45
N GLY A 98 3.45 12.83 21.40
CA GLY A 98 3.12 13.47 22.66
C GLY A 98 2.13 14.63 22.57
N LEU A 99 1.52 14.85 21.40
CA LEU A 99 0.49 15.87 21.23
C LEU A 99 -0.83 15.39 21.86
N PRO A 100 -1.36 16.06 22.89
CA PRO A 100 -2.70 15.76 23.40
C PRO A 100 -3.75 16.17 22.37
N ILE A 101 -4.68 15.26 22.08
CA ILE A 101 -5.81 15.52 21.19
C ILE A 101 -6.99 15.94 22.06
N THR A 102 -7.37 17.22 21.98
CA THR A 102 -8.29 17.85 22.93
C THR A 102 -9.60 18.34 22.34
N HIS A 103 -9.67 18.49 21.01
CA HIS A 103 -10.86 18.98 20.32
C HIS A 103 -10.99 18.45 18.89
N ALA A 104 -12.19 18.51 18.34
CA ALA A 104 -12.47 18.17 16.96
C ALA A 104 -11.68 19.09 15.99
N ASP A 105 -11.32 18.57 14.81
CA ASP A 105 -10.54 19.25 13.79
C ASP A 105 -9.10 19.63 14.21
N GLN A 106 -8.62 19.12 15.34
CA GLN A 106 -7.21 19.30 15.70
C GLN A 106 -6.31 18.46 14.82
N VAL A 107 -6.64 17.19 14.58
CA VAL A 107 -5.89 16.28 13.72
C VAL A 107 -6.86 15.43 12.90
N TRP A 108 -6.69 15.48 11.59
CA TRP A 108 -7.28 14.51 10.69
C TRP A 108 -6.25 13.51 10.18
N SER A 109 -6.71 12.34 9.82
CA SER A 109 -5.87 11.39 9.09
C SER A 109 -6.63 10.72 7.96
N ALA A 110 -5.88 10.29 6.95
CA ALA A 110 -6.38 9.50 5.83
C ALA A 110 -5.56 8.23 5.64
N ASP A 111 -6.22 7.22 5.12
CA ASP A 111 -5.62 5.99 4.64
C ASP A 111 -6.50 5.35 3.58
N ILE A 112 -5.94 4.41 2.82
CA ILE A 112 -6.62 3.69 1.75
C ILE A 112 -6.74 2.23 2.11
N THR A 113 -7.92 1.66 1.90
CA THR A 113 -8.13 0.22 2.04
C THR A 113 -8.74 -0.39 0.77
N TYR A 114 -8.61 -1.71 0.63
CA TYR A 114 -9.17 -2.50 -0.47
C TYR A 114 -10.51 -3.08 -0.03
N ILE A 115 -11.52 -2.92 -0.86
CA ILE A 115 -12.85 -3.52 -0.70
C ILE A 115 -13.04 -4.56 -1.79
N ARG A 116 -13.31 -5.79 -1.39
CA ARG A 116 -13.56 -6.89 -2.33
C ARG A 116 -14.97 -6.80 -2.89
N LEU A 117 -15.08 -6.99 -4.22
CA LEU A 117 -16.33 -7.20 -4.93
C LEU A 117 -16.46 -8.68 -5.31
N ALA A 118 -17.62 -9.07 -5.83
CA ALA A 118 -17.82 -10.39 -6.43
C ALA A 118 -16.81 -10.65 -7.56
N GLN A 119 -16.47 -9.60 -8.32
CA GLN A 119 -15.40 -9.62 -9.31
C GLN A 119 -14.49 -8.41 -9.10
N GLY A 120 -13.23 -8.68 -8.69
CA GLY A 120 -12.20 -7.65 -8.52
C GLY A 120 -12.26 -6.91 -7.19
N TRP A 121 -11.77 -5.67 -7.21
CA TRP A 121 -11.55 -4.84 -6.03
C TRP A 121 -11.81 -3.38 -6.35
N VAL A 122 -12.22 -2.62 -5.34
CA VAL A 122 -12.20 -1.16 -5.35
C VAL A 122 -11.37 -0.65 -4.19
N TYR A 123 -10.93 0.58 -4.31
CA TYR A 123 -10.17 1.30 -3.28
C TYR A 123 -11.12 2.23 -2.55
N LEU A 124 -11.00 2.27 -1.24
CA LEU A 124 -11.75 3.17 -0.38
C LEU A 124 -10.77 4.03 0.38
N VAL A 125 -10.85 5.34 0.24
CA VAL A 125 -10.18 6.30 1.11
C VAL A 125 -11.18 6.88 2.11
N ALA A 126 -10.76 7.10 3.35
CA ALA A 126 -11.53 7.86 4.31
C ALA A 126 -10.66 8.87 5.04
N ILE A 127 -11.24 10.02 5.38
CA ILE A 127 -10.64 11.05 6.23
C ILE A 127 -11.38 11.03 7.57
N LEU A 128 -10.64 10.85 8.64
CA LEU A 128 -11.14 10.66 10.00
C LEU A 128 -10.60 11.76 10.92
N ASP A 129 -11.47 12.34 11.74
CA ASP A 129 -11.07 13.20 12.87
C ASP A 129 -10.61 12.37 14.06
N TRP A 130 -9.43 12.67 14.59
CA TRP A 130 -8.82 11.90 15.67
C TRP A 130 -9.50 12.08 17.03
N TYR A 131 -10.09 13.23 17.29
CA TYR A 131 -10.77 13.49 18.56
C TYR A 131 -12.07 12.70 18.66
N SER A 132 -12.95 12.91 17.70
CA SER A 132 -14.31 12.38 17.68
C SER A 132 -14.45 11.00 17.05
N ARG A 133 -13.45 10.55 16.27
CA ARG A 133 -13.53 9.38 15.37
C ARG A 133 -14.54 9.58 14.23
N TYR A 134 -15.01 10.79 14.01
CA TYR A 134 -15.95 11.11 12.94
C TYR A 134 -15.31 10.96 11.57
N VAL A 135 -15.96 10.22 10.68
CA VAL A 135 -15.55 10.12 9.29
C VAL A 135 -16.03 11.36 8.55
N VAL A 136 -15.10 12.30 8.31
CA VAL A 136 -15.39 13.60 7.69
C VAL A 136 -15.82 13.41 6.24
N THR A 137 -15.09 12.55 5.51
CA THR A 137 -15.42 12.19 4.13
C THR A 137 -14.78 10.84 3.77
N TRP A 138 -15.29 10.25 2.71
CA TRP A 138 -14.78 9.02 2.11
C TRP A 138 -15.03 9.01 0.60
N GLU A 139 -14.27 8.24 -0.16
CA GLU A 139 -14.41 8.10 -1.61
C GLU A 139 -14.04 6.69 -2.04
N VAL A 140 -14.71 6.18 -3.08
CA VAL A 140 -14.44 4.89 -3.70
C VAL A 140 -13.91 5.09 -5.12
N SER A 141 -12.86 4.35 -5.49
CA SER A 141 -12.30 4.35 -6.84
C SER A 141 -12.02 2.92 -7.32
N ASN A 142 -12.10 2.70 -8.61
CA ASN A 142 -11.64 1.47 -9.26
C ASN A 142 -10.16 1.53 -9.67
N SER A 143 -9.51 2.68 -9.55
CA SER A 143 -8.08 2.89 -9.76
C SER A 143 -7.38 3.40 -8.49
N LEU A 144 -6.10 3.08 -8.32
CA LEU A 144 -5.27 3.53 -7.20
C LEU A 144 -4.45 4.77 -7.60
N ASP A 145 -5.05 5.71 -8.31
CA ASP A 145 -4.43 7.02 -8.61
C ASP A 145 -4.60 8.00 -7.43
N SER A 146 -4.02 9.21 -7.53
CA SER A 146 -4.15 10.22 -6.48
C SER A 146 -5.47 11.00 -6.55
N ALA A 147 -6.17 10.98 -7.67
CA ALA A 147 -7.31 11.86 -7.94
C ALA A 147 -8.47 11.65 -6.96
N PHE A 148 -8.81 10.38 -6.61
CA PHE A 148 -9.91 10.12 -5.67
C PHE A 148 -9.55 10.56 -4.23
N CYS A 149 -8.27 10.49 -3.84
CA CYS A 149 -7.81 11.01 -2.55
C CYS A 149 -7.89 12.54 -2.50
N VAL A 150 -7.53 13.21 -3.59
CA VAL A 150 -7.63 14.66 -3.73
C VAL A 150 -9.10 15.09 -3.68
N ALA A 151 -10.00 14.40 -4.38
CA ALA A 151 -11.44 14.69 -4.36
C ALA A 151 -12.03 14.53 -2.95
N ALA A 152 -11.65 13.47 -2.22
CA ALA A 152 -12.05 13.29 -0.83
C ALA A 152 -11.55 14.43 0.07
N LEU A 153 -10.27 14.83 -0.09
CA LEU A 153 -9.68 15.93 0.66
C LEU A 153 -10.39 17.27 0.37
N GLU A 154 -10.62 17.59 -0.90
CA GLU A 154 -11.32 18.81 -1.29
C GLU A 154 -12.72 18.90 -0.67
N ARG A 155 -13.49 17.81 -0.73
CA ARG A 155 -14.80 17.75 -0.06
C ARG A 155 -14.71 17.94 1.45
N ALA A 156 -13.68 17.37 2.09
CA ALA A 156 -13.47 17.56 3.53
C ALA A 156 -13.18 19.03 3.86
N LEU A 157 -12.26 19.65 3.10
CA LEU A 157 -11.84 21.05 3.30
C LEU A 157 -12.93 22.08 3.01
N THR A 158 -13.96 21.74 2.23
CA THR A 158 -15.15 22.60 2.08
C THR A 158 -16.04 22.65 3.31
N GLN A 159 -15.98 21.65 4.18
CA GLN A 159 -16.78 21.60 5.40
C GLN A 159 -16.07 22.32 6.55
N THR A 160 -14.80 22.01 6.79
CA THR A 160 -13.97 22.59 7.85
C THR A 160 -12.51 22.29 7.58
N GLN A 161 -11.59 22.83 8.38
CA GLN A 161 -10.15 22.66 8.20
C GLN A 161 -9.50 22.13 9.45
N PRO A 162 -8.64 21.09 9.37
CA PRO A 162 -7.89 20.60 10.51
C PRO A 162 -6.65 21.45 10.79
N GLY A 163 -6.19 21.45 12.04
CA GLY A 163 -4.90 22.04 12.39
C GLY A 163 -3.71 21.25 11.85
N ILE A 164 -3.82 19.91 11.81
CA ILE A 164 -2.81 18.97 11.30
C ILE A 164 -3.51 17.90 10.46
N PHE A 165 -2.91 17.54 9.34
CA PHE A 165 -3.31 16.39 8.55
C PHE A 165 -2.21 15.33 8.59
N ASN A 166 -2.53 14.13 9.09
CA ASN A 166 -1.61 13.02 9.18
C ASN A 166 -1.89 11.96 8.12
N THR A 167 -0.86 11.45 7.50
CA THR A 167 -0.97 10.39 6.49
C THR A 167 0.27 9.49 6.52
N ASP A 168 0.17 8.33 5.90
CA ASP A 168 1.33 7.48 5.61
C ASP A 168 2.21 8.11 4.51
N GLN A 169 3.31 7.43 4.17
CA GLN A 169 4.20 7.83 3.07
C GLN A 169 3.75 7.25 1.71
N GLY A 170 2.49 6.88 1.56
CA GLY A 170 1.93 6.36 0.31
C GLY A 170 1.94 7.40 -0.81
N GLY A 171 2.15 6.94 -2.06
CA GLY A 171 2.29 7.82 -3.23
C GLY A 171 1.09 8.74 -3.46
N GLN A 172 -0.10 8.32 -3.11
CA GLN A 172 -1.34 9.08 -3.30
C GLN A 172 -1.40 10.31 -2.40
N CYS A 173 -1.16 10.10 -1.10
CA CYS A 173 -1.23 11.17 -0.08
C CYS A 173 0.02 12.07 -0.06
N THR A 174 1.11 11.65 -0.70
CA THR A 174 2.35 12.43 -0.82
C THR A 174 2.48 13.14 -2.16
N SER A 175 1.50 12.97 -3.07
CA SER A 175 1.46 13.64 -4.37
C SER A 175 1.53 15.17 -4.21
N GLN A 176 2.08 15.85 -5.22
CA GLN A 176 2.13 17.32 -5.21
C GLN A 176 0.74 17.95 -5.19
N GLU A 177 -0.24 17.31 -5.82
CA GLU A 177 -1.63 17.75 -5.82
C GLU A 177 -2.22 17.69 -4.41
N PHE A 178 -2.14 16.54 -3.75
CA PHE A 178 -2.67 16.34 -2.41
C PHE A 178 -2.02 17.28 -1.38
N THR A 179 -0.69 17.28 -1.31
CA THR A 179 0.05 18.14 -0.39
C THR A 179 -0.07 19.64 -0.75
N GLY A 180 -0.28 19.95 -2.02
CA GLY A 180 -0.56 21.30 -2.50
C GLY A 180 -1.87 21.86 -1.97
N ARG A 181 -2.95 21.03 -1.94
CA ARG A 181 -4.25 21.42 -1.36
C ARG A 181 -4.15 21.69 0.13
N LEU A 182 -3.46 20.84 0.88
CA LEU A 182 -3.23 21.05 2.31
C LEU A 182 -2.45 22.34 2.60
N ARG A 183 -1.41 22.63 1.81
CA ARG A 183 -0.63 23.88 1.95
C ARG A 183 -1.45 25.11 1.60
N ALA A 184 -2.25 25.05 0.53
CA ALA A 184 -3.15 26.15 0.16
C ALA A 184 -4.19 26.45 1.25
N ALA A 185 -4.65 25.43 1.96
CA ALA A 185 -5.53 25.52 3.13
C ALA A 185 -4.77 25.84 4.43
N GLN A 186 -3.47 26.11 4.40
CA GLN A 186 -2.62 26.37 5.58
C GLN A 186 -2.63 25.25 6.64
N VAL A 187 -2.95 24.03 6.25
CA VAL A 187 -2.95 22.85 7.11
C VAL A 187 -1.53 22.31 7.28
N ARG A 188 -1.10 22.06 8.49
CA ARG A 188 0.19 21.43 8.78
C ARG A 188 0.16 19.96 8.40
N ILE A 189 1.17 19.53 7.64
CA ILE A 189 1.28 18.14 7.16
C ILE A 189 2.17 17.34 8.11
N SER A 190 1.68 16.19 8.54
CA SER A 190 2.41 15.19 9.32
C SER A 190 2.45 13.88 8.55
N MET A 191 3.57 13.18 8.59
CA MET A 191 3.69 11.85 7.97
C MET A 191 4.25 10.82 8.95
N ASP A 192 3.65 9.64 8.90
CA ASP A 192 4.06 8.50 9.72
C ASP A 192 5.51 8.08 9.42
N GLY A 193 6.22 7.64 10.45
CA GLY A 193 7.54 7.04 10.27
C GLY A 193 7.45 5.68 9.58
N ARG A 194 8.45 5.34 8.74
CA ARG A 194 8.50 4.02 8.11
C ARG A 194 8.43 2.90 9.14
N GLY A 195 7.45 2.00 8.98
CA GLY A 195 7.27 0.82 9.83
C GLY A 195 6.66 1.11 11.20
N ARG A 196 6.05 2.27 11.42
CA ARG A 196 5.37 2.65 12.65
C ARG A 196 3.85 2.58 12.49
N ALA A 197 3.30 1.38 12.53
CA ALA A 197 1.85 1.15 12.42
C ALA A 197 1.02 1.91 13.47
N LEU A 198 1.58 2.25 14.62
CA LEU A 198 0.87 2.97 15.67
C LEU A 198 0.65 4.47 15.37
N ASP A 199 1.33 5.02 14.39
CA ASP A 199 1.26 6.43 14.05
C ASP A 199 -0.08 6.79 13.34
N ASN A 200 -0.83 5.80 12.80
CA ASN A 200 -2.16 5.98 12.17
C ASN A 200 -3.24 5.02 12.71
N VAL A 201 -3.12 4.64 13.97
CA VAL A 201 -3.95 3.61 14.62
C VAL A 201 -5.45 3.85 14.52
N PHE A 202 -5.91 5.10 14.43
CA PHE A 202 -7.34 5.41 14.40
C PHE A 202 -7.99 5.05 13.07
N VAL A 203 -7.34 5.30 11.96
CA VAL A 203 -7.84 4.89 10.63
C VAL A 203 -7.70 3.38 10.43
N GLU A 204 -6.62 2.76 10.91
CA GLU A 204 -6.49 1.30 10.90
C GLU A 204 -7.63 0.65 11.71
N ARG A 205 -8.00 1.25 12.84
CA ARG A 205 -9.15 0.80 13.62
C ARG A 205 -10.48 1.00 12.89
N LEU A 206 -10.64 2.09 12.16
CA LEU A 206 -11.80 2.31 11.28
C LEU A 206 -11.90 1.17 10.26
N TRP A 207 -10.80 0.82 9.58
CA TRP A 207 -10.80 -0.27 8.61
C TRP A 207 -11.22 -1.61 9.19
N ARG A 208 -10.80 -1.89 10.41
CA ARG A 208 -11.27 -3.08 11.10
C ARG A 208 -12.79 -3.04 11.26
N SER A 209 -13.35 -1.95 11.72
CA SER A 209 -14.81 -1.80 11.91
C SER A 209 -15.53 -1.95 10.55
N VAL A 210 -15.13 -1.21 9.53
CA VAL A 210 -15.71 -1.30 8.17
C VAL A 210 -15.67 -2.73 7.64
N LYS A 211 -14.53 -3.43 7.79
CA LYS A 211 -14.40 -4.79 7.26
C LYS A 211 -15.25 -5.80 8.00
N TYR A 212 -15.27 -5.77 9.32
CA TYR A 212 -15.98 -6.78 10.12
C TYR A 212 -17.46 -6.50 10.29
N GLU A 213 -17.88 -5.24 10.27
CA GLU A 213 -19.26 -4.84 10.51
C GLU A 213 -20.05 -4.65 9.21
N GLU A 214 -19.37 -4.51 8.07
CA GLU A 214 -20.00 -4.24 6.77
C GLU A 214 -19.49 -5.20 5.66
N VAL A 215 -18.20 -5.10 5.30
CA VAL A 215 -17.67 -5.74 4.08
C VAL A 215 -17.71 -7.26 4.14
N TYR A 216 -17.36 -7.87 5.27
CA TYR A 216 -17.34 -9.34 5.42
C TYR A 216 -18.73 -9.94 5.63
N LEU A 217 -19.72 -9.11 5.95
CA LEU A 217 -21.12 -9.55 6.11
C LEU A 217 -21.91 -9.48 4.80
N LYS A 218 -21.38 -8.81 3.79
CA LYS A 218 -22.06 -8.56 2.52
C LYS A 218 -21.23 -9.02 1.32
N SER A 219 -21.91 -9.22 0.19
CA SER A 219 -21.28 -9.48 -1.10
C SER A 219 -21.69 -8.38 -2.07
N TYR A 220 -20.72 -7.55 -2.49
CA TYR A 220 -20.98 -6.47 -3.43
C TYR A 220 -20.83 -6.98 -4.85
N GLU A 221 -21.92 -7.01 -5.62
CA GLU A 221 -21.89 -7.45 -7.01
C GLU A 221 -21.28 -6.39 -7.93
N THR A 222 -21.55 -5.11 -7.66
CA THR A 222 -21.12 -3.99 -8.49
C THR A 222 -20.56 -2.83 -7.65
N VAL A 223 -19.82 -1.93 -8.28
CA VAL A 223 -19.28 -0.72 -7.65
C VAL A 223 -20.40 0.20 -7.10
N PRO A 224 -21.49 0.49 -7.84
CA PRO A 224 -22.59 1.29 -7.29
C PRO A 224 -23.23 0.69 -6.04
N VAL A 225 -23.42 -0.63 -5.99
CA VAL A 225 -23.95 -1.34 -4.82
C VAL A 225 -23.00 -1.18 -3.62
N ALA A 226 -21.70 -1.32 -3.84
CA ALA A 226 -20.70 -1.09 -2.81
C ALA A 226 -20.72 0.35 -2.27
N ILE A 227 -20.80 1.34 -3.17
CA ILE A 227 -20.87 2.77 -2.80
C ILE A 227 -22.11 3.05 -1.96
N GLN A 228 -23.28 2.57 -2.37
CA GLN A 228 -24.53 2.76 -1.62
C GLN A 228 -24.41 2.15 -0.22
N SER A 229 -24.01 0.89 -0.12
CA SER A 229 -23.91 0.16 1.14
C SER A 229 -22.88 0.77 2.09
N LEU A 230 -21.72 1.17 1.59
CA LEU A 230 -20.71 1.89 2.37
C LEU A 230 -21.22 3.26 2.84
N GLY A 231 -22.03 3.96 2.02
CA GLY A 231 -22.66 5.22 2.40
C GLY A 231 -23.64 5.06 3.57
N GLU A 232 -24.46 4.01 3.53
CA GLU A 232 -25.36 3.65 4.65
C GLU A 232 -24.54 3.28 5.90
N TYR A 233 -23.46 2.51 5.74
CA TYR A 233 -22.60 2.15 6.85
C TYR A 233 -21.89 3.36 7.48
N PHE A 234 -21.33 4.29 6.68
CA PHE A 234 -20.64 5.46 7.25
C PHE A 234 -21.61 6.42 7.94
N ARG A 235 -22.86 6.53 7.46
CA ARG A 235 -23.91 7.25 8.19
C ARG A 235 -24.18 6.59 9.53
N PHE A 236 -24.45 5.27 9.55
CA PHE A 236 -24.59 4.50 10.80
C PHE A 236 -23.38 4.66 11.72
N TYR A 237 -22.17 4.54 11.18
CA TYR A 237 -20.93 4.69 11.95
C TYR A 237 -20.83 6.04 12.64
N ASN A 238 -21.15 7.11 11.93
CA ASN A 238 -21.09 8.46 12.47
C ASN A 238 -22.23 8.80 13.44
N GLU A 239 -23.45 8.42 13.11
CA GLU A 239 -24.67 8.94 13.77
C GLU A 239 -25.26 7.99 14.82
N GLU A 240 -25.06 6.68 14.66
CA GLU A 240 -25.73 5.68 15.48
C GLU A 240 -24.77 4.76 16.25
N ARG A 241 -23.61 4.46 15.67
CA ARG A 241 -22.66 3.52 16.26
C ARG A 241 -22.04 4.08 17.54
N LEU A 242 -22.23 3.36 18.65
CA LEU A 242 -21.65 3.73 19.95
C LEU A 242 -20.18 3.33 20.04
N HIS A 243 -19.33 4.24 20.51
CA HIS A 243 -17.90 4.01 20.68
C HIS A 243 -17.51 3.98 22.16
N GLN A 244 -16.98 2.86 22.62
CA GLN A 244 -16.52 2.72 24.01
C GLN A 244 -15.47 3.77 24.38
N ALA A 245 -14.51 4.05 23.47
CA ALA A 245 -13.47 5.06 23.68
C ALA A 245 -14.01 6.50 23.76
N LEU A 246 -15.26 6.74 23.38
CA LEU A 246 -15.96 8.02 23.45
C LEU A 246 -17.02 8.03 24.57
N GLY A 247 -16.89 7.14 25.55
CA GLY A 247 -17.89 7.00 26.61
C GLY A 247 -19.25 6.54 26.10
N TYR A 248 -19.27 5.65 25.07
CA TYR A 248 -20.49 5.18 24.40
C TYR A 248 -21.30 6.29 23.72
N ARG A 249 -20.65 7.39 23.33
CA ARG A 249 -21.24 8.41 22.46
C ARG A 249 -20.98 8.06 20.99
N THR A 250 -21.79 8.61 20.09
CA THR A 250 -21.56 8.52 18.65
C THR A 250 -20.48 9.49 18.20
N PRO A 251 -19.72 9.19 17.12
CA PRO A 251 -18.76 10.13 16.54
C PRO A 251 -19.36 11.49 16.22
N ALA A 252 -20.57 11.55 15.65
CA ALA A 252 -21.27 12.79 15.34
C ALA A 252 -21.57 13.62 16.60
N ALA A 253 -22.06 12.99 17.66
CA ALA A 253 -22.35 13.69 18.91
C ALA A 253 -21.09 14.32 19.53
N VAL A 254 -19.94 13.63 19.46
CA VAL A 254 -18.66 14.16 19.95
C VAL A 254 -18.10 15.24 19.02
N TYR A 255 -18.25 15.08 17.71
CA TYR A 255 -17.77 16.04 16.72
C TYR A 255 -18.52 17.38 16.77
N GLN A 256 -19.82 17.33 17.02
CA GLN A 256 -20.69 18.51 17.13
C GLN A 256 -20.56 19.23 18.48
N ASP A 257 -20.15 18.52 19.53
CA ASP A 257 -19.93 19.07 20.89
C ASP A 257 -18.61 19.89 20.92
N ARG A 258 -18.51 20.87 20.02
CA ARG A 258 -17.37 21.78 19.94
C ARG A 258 -17.47 22.76 21.10
N PRO A 259 -16.44 22.91 21.95
CA PRO A 259 -16.39 24.06 22.82
C PRO A 259 -16.44 25.32 21.95
N SER A 260 -17.40 26.18 22.17
CA SER A 260 -17.49 27.48 21.48
C SER A 260 -16.12 28.16 21.60
N THR A 261 -15.44 28.34 20.48
CA THR A 261 -14.19 29.09 20.43
C THR A 261 -14.52 30.50 20.91
N PRO A 262 -13.87 31.03 21.97
CA PRO A 262 -14.09 32.42 22.33
C PRO A 262 -13.64 33.26 21.15
N VAL A 263 -14.58 34.00 20.54
CA VAL A 263 -14.29 35.03 19.54
C VAL A 263 -13.41 36.03 20.25
N GLY A 264 -12.10 35.96 19.99
CA GLY A 264 -11.15 36.95 20.46
C GLY A 264 -11.49 38.31 19.82
N HIS A 265 -12.16 39.15 20.55
CA HIS A 265 -12.20 40.57 20.24
C HIS A 265 -10.80 41.13 20.56
N ALA A 266 -10.09 41.50 19.52
CA ALA A 266 -8.96 42.41 19.59
C ALA A 266 -9.00 43.34 18.38
#